data_ef201221c056d0ff62c5519a23aa4840
#
_entry.id   ef201221c056d0ff62c5519a23aa4840
#
_cell.length_a   1.000
_cell.length_b   1.000
_cell.length_c   1.000
_cell.angle_alpha   90.00
_cell.angle_beta   90.00
_cell.angle_gamma   90.00
#
_symmetry.space_group_name_H-M   'P 1'
#
loop_
_entity.id
_entity.type
_entity.pdbx_description
1 polymer ?
#
loop_
_entity_poly.entity_id
_entity_poly.type
_entity_poly.pdbx_seq_one_letter_code
_entity_poly.pdbx_strand_id
1 'polypeptide(L)'
;IGIAGCTGEPDGELLLRHADLALRYAKQRGKNRIERYDAAYDQLLRRRTTLEHELRGAIERDELRLAFQPVASLPSVRPVGAEALLRWHHPELGNVRPDEFIPLAEECGMIAKLGAWVLHQACHQLSRWLADGHDVWVSVNVSPRELHDPEYVVLVTEALRAHRVPPQRL
;
A
#
# COMPACT_ATOMS: atom_id res chain seq x y z
N ILE A 1 -23.99 9.59 5.44
CA ILE A 1 -25.25 9.02 5.87
C ILE A 1 -25.38 7.63 5.30
N GLY A 2 -25.75 6.64 6.13
CA GLY A 2 -26.12 5.29 5.69
C GLY A 2 -27.63 5.13 5.62
N ILE A 3 -28.13 4.51 4.57
CA ILE A 3 -29.55 4.23 4.38
C ILE A 3 -29.73 2.73 4.15
N ALA A 4 -30.69 2.12 4.86
CA ALA A 4 -31.16 0.77 4.58
C ALA A 4 -32.66 0.77 4.27
N GLY A 5 -33.09 -0.17 3.45
CA GLY A 5 -34.49 -0.40 3.13
C GLY A 5 -34.81 -1.89 3.22
N CYS A 6 -36.05 -2.25 3.48
CA CYS A 6 -36.52 -3.63 3.40
C CYS A 6 -37.65 -3.76 2.37
N THR A 7 -37.78 -4.96 1.81
CA THR A 7 -38.91 -5.41 1.03
C THR A 7 -39.58 -6.52 1.81
N GLY A 8 -40.67 -6.22 2.56
CA GLY A 8 -41.40 -7.15 3.43
C GLY A 8 -41.56 -6.63 4.87
N GLU A 9 -41.88 -7.51 5.81
CA GLU A 9 -42.00 -7.13 7.23
C GLU A 9 -40.64 -6.62 7.75
N PRO A 10 -40.61 -5.42 8.37
CA PRO A 10 -39.36 -4.80 8.81
C PRO A 10 -38.83 -5.46 10.09
N ASP A 11 -37.65 -6.07 9.97
CA ASP A 11 -36.84 -6.38 11.15
C ASP A 11 -36.00 -5.12 11.48
N GLY A 12 -36.38 -4.44 12.56
CA GLY A 12 -35.77 -3.17 12.96
C GLY A 12 -34.28 -3.32 13.31
N GLU A 13 -33.88 -4.44 13.91
CA GLU A 13 -32.47 -4.70 14.26
C GLU A 13 -31.62 -4.92 13.03
N LEU A 14 -32.12 -5.68 12.07
CA LEU A 14 -31.45 -5.90 10.79
C LEU A 14 -31.31 -4.62 9.99
N LEU A 15 -32.35 -3.78 9.96
CA LEU A 15 -32.32 -2.48 9.28
C LEU A 15 -31.29 -1.53 9.89
N LEU A 16 -31.22 -1.45 11.21
CA LEU A 16 -30.21 -0.64 11.90
C LEU A 16 -28.81 -1.12 11.60
N ARG A 17 -28.57 -2.43 11.63
CA ARG A 17 -27.29 -3.02 11.25
C ARG A 17 -26.91 -2.67 9.81
N HIS A 18 -27.82 -2.80 8.86
CA HIS A 18 -27.60 -2.47 7.45
C HIS A 18 -27.32 -0.97 7.24
N ALA A 19 -28.04 -0.09 7.95
CA ALA A 19 -27.79 1.35 7.89
C ALA A 19 -26.43 1.73 8.49
N ASP A 20 -26.00 1.08 9.58
CA ASP A 20 -24.65 1.27 10.16
C ASP A 20 -23.55 0.81 9.22
N LEU A 21 -23.71 -0.33 8.54
CA LEU A 21 -22.78 -0.82 7.52
C LEU A 21 -22.63 0.20 6.36
N ALA A 22 -23.75 0.70 5.85
CA ALA A 22 -23.75 1.73 4.81
C ALA A 22 -23.08 3.03 5.31
N LEU A 23 -23.31 3.42 6.55
CA LEU A 23 -22.67 4.59 7.16
C LEU A 23 -21.15 4.42 7.29
N ARG A 24 -20.69 3.26 7.74
CA ARG A 24 -19.25 2.94 7.82
C ARG A 24 -18.60 3.02 6.44
N TYR A 25 -19.24 2.46 5.44
CA TYR A 25 -18.79 2.53 4.05
C TYR A 25 -18.72 3.97 3.54
N ALA A 26 -19.75 4.79 3.79
CA ALA A 26 -19.74 6.21 3.46
C ALA A 26 -18.58 6.98 4.10
N LYS A 27 -18.26 6.67 5.38
CA LYS A 27 -17.13 7.29 6.10
C LYS A 27 -15.78 6.92 5.49
N GLN A 28 -15.58 5.67 5.07
CA GLN A 28 -14.35 5.19 4.46
C GLN A 28 -14.10 5.78 3.06
N ARG A 29 -15.15 6.05 2.31
CA ARG A 29 -15.06 6.65 0.97
C ARG A 29 -14.99 8.18 0.95
N GLY A 30 -14.52 8.80 2.03
CA GLY A 30 -14.27 10.24 2.10
C GLY A 30 -15.39 11.05 2.72
N LYS A 31 -16.33 10.42 3.44
CA LYS A 31 -17.43 11.11 4.15
C LYS A 31 -18.31 11.94 3.21
N ASN A 32 -19.10 12.88 3.73
CA ASN A 32 -19.93 13.85 2.99
C ASN A 32 -20.72 13.24 1.81
N ARG A 33 -21.28 12.04 2.00
CA ARG A 33 -22.07 11.30 0.99
C ARG A 33 -23.18 10.48 1.64
N ILE A 34 -24.13 10.11 0.82
CA ILE A 34 -25.19 9.17 1.19
C ILE A 34 -24.88 7.85 0.50
N GLU A 35 -24.86 6.78 1.29
CA GLU A 35 -24.71 5.41 0.78
C GLU A 35 -25.94 4.59 1.16
N ARG A 36 -26.49 3.86 0.21
CA ARG A 36 -27.56 2.89 0.47
C ARG A 36 -26.90 1.53 0.73
N TYR A 37 -27.41 0.79 1.70
CA TYR A 37 -26.91 -0.55 2.00
C TYR A 37 -26.88 -1.43 0.75
N ASP A 38 -25.77 -2.11 0.58
CA ASP A 38 -25.54 -3.17 -0.37
C ASP A 38 -24.96 -4.37 0.38
N ALA A 39 -25.44 -5.57 0.09
CA ALA A 39 -24.95 -6.80 0.71
C ALA A 39 -23.42 -7.00 0.49
N ALA A 40 -22.87 -6.44 -0.58
CA ALA A 40 -21.42 -6.45 -0.82
C ALA A 40 -20.62 -5.70 0.25
N TYR A 41 -21.22 -4.75 1.00
CA TYR A 41 -20.50 -3.96 2.02
C TYR A 41 -20.02 -4.83 3.19
N ASP A 42 -20.78 -5.86 3.56
CA ASP A 42 -20.34 -6.79 4.61
C ASP A 42 -19.08 -7.56 4.19
N GLN A 43 -19.02 -8.01 2.94
CA GLN A 43 -17.84 -8.67 2.38
C GLN A 43 -16.64 -7.72 2.29
N LEU A 44 -16.85 -6.50 1.83
CA LEU A 44 -15.79 -5.48 1.73
C LEU A 44 -15.22 -5.13 3.11
N LEU A 45 -16.07 -4.98 4.11
CA LEU A 45 -15.64 -4.70 5.49
C LEU A 45 -14.89 -5.87 6.10
N ARG A 46 -15.35 -7.10 5.92
CA ARG A 46 -14.64 -8.31 6.38
C ARG A 46 -13.29 -8.43 5.69
N ARG A 47 -13.23 -8.30 4.37
CA ARG A 47 -11.99 -8.34 3.61
C ARG A 47 -11.00 -7.29 4.12
N ARG A 48 -11.47 -6.05 4.33
CA ARG A 48 -10.65 -4.98 4.86
C ARG A 48 -10.07 -5.31 6.25
N THR A 49 -10.90 -5.82 7.17
CA THR A 49 -10.46 -6.21 8.51
C THR A 49 -9.43 -7.35 8.44
N THR A 50 -9.65 -8.32 7.56
CA THR A 50 -8.69 -9.40 7.32
C THR A 50 -7.37 -8.84 6.81
N LEU A 51 -7.40 -7.98 5.77
CA LEU A 51 -6.19 -7.37 5.21
C LEU A 51 -5.43 -6.53 6.24
N GLU A 52 -6.12 -5.76 7.07
CA GLU A 52 -5.49 -4.98 8.14
C GLU A 52 -4.78 -5.89 9.16
N HIS A 53 -5.41 -7.00 9.52
CA HIS A 53 -4.82 -7.98 10.43
C HIS A 53 -3.59 -8.65 9.80
N GLU A 54 -3.72 -9.14 8.58
CA GLU A 54 -2.67 -9.88 7.88
C GLU A 54 -1.47 -8.99 7.50
N LEU A 55 -1.71 -7.71 7.18
CA LEU A 55 -0.65 -6.77 6.82
C LEU A 55 0.38 -6.58 7.95
N ARG A 56 -0.05 -6.70 9.22
CA ARG A 56 0.84 -6.53 10.39
C ARG A 56 1.99 -7.51 10.42
N GLY A 57 1.83 -8.69 9.84
CA GLY A 57 2.86 -9.73 9.79
C GLY A 57 3.44 -10.00 8.39
N ALA A 58 3.02 -9.25 7.38
CA ALA A 58 3.36 -9.53 5.99
C ALA A 58 4.87 -9.44 5.69
N ILE A 59 5.60 -8.56 6.39
CA ILE A 59 7.06 -8.43 6.26
C ILE A 59 7.74 -9.68 6.83
N GLU A 60 7.37 -10.07 8.04
CA GLU A 60 7.97 -11.18 8.78
C GLU A 60 7.67 -12.54 8.12
N ARG A 61 6.56 -12.65 7.42
CA ARG A 61 6.16 -13.85 6.67
C ARG A 61 6.68 -13.87 5.23
N ASP A 62 7.51 -12.89 4.84
CA ASP A 62 8.08 -12.78 3.48
C ASP A 62 7.02 -12.76 2.37
N GLU A 63 5.88 -12.12 2.64
CA GLU A 63 4.77 -11.99 1.70
C GLU A 63 4.91 -10.78 0.77
N LEU A 64 5.83 -9.86 1.10
CA LEU A 64 6.09 -8.65 0.34
C LEU A 64 7.27 -8.82 -0.60
N ARG A 65 7.17 -8.21 -1.79
CA ARG A 65 8.26 -8.13 -2.75
C ARG A 65 8.20 -6.84 -3.53
N LEU A 66 9.33 -6.43 -4.11
CA LEU A 66 9.37 -5.34 -5.08
C LEU A 66 9.35 -5.91 -6.51
N ALA A 67 8.48 -5.33 -7.33
CA ALA A 67 8.59 -5.42 -8.79
C ALA A 67 9.22 -4.12 -9.28
N PHE A 68 10.12 -4.22 -10.26
CA PHE A 68 10.79 -3.06 -10.82
C PHE A 68 10.29 -2.83 -12.24
N GLN A 69 9.64 -1.69 -12.45
CA GLN A 69 9.17 -1.29 -13.76
C GLN A 69 10.25 -0.46 -14.46
N PRO A 70 10.80 -0.92 -15.60
CA PRO A 70 11.86 -0.20 -16.30
C PRO A 70 11.40 1.17 -16.78
N VAL A 71 12.27 2.17 -16.63
CA VAL A 71 12.17 3.48 -17.25
C VAL A 71 13.22 3.55 -18.36
N ALA A 72 12.78 3.83 -19.59
CA ALA A 72 13.64 3.86 -20.76
C ALA A 72 13.76 5.28 -21.34
N SER A 73 14.94 5.60 -21.87
CA SER A 73 15.16 6.81 -22.66
C SER A 73 14.50 6.65 -24.03
N LEU A 74 13.60 7.56 -24.41
CA LEU A 74 12.85 7.48 -25.65
C LEU A 74 13.72 7.44 -26.91
N PRO A 75 14.81 8.24 -27.04
CA PRO A 75 15.64 8.21 -28.26
C PRO A 75 16.42 6.91 -28.45
N SER A 76 16.82 6.25 -27.35
CA SER A 76 17.69 5.07 -27.41
C SER A 76 16.99 3.76 -27.05
N VAL A 77 15.79 3.84 -26.48
CA VAL A 77 15.02 2.71 -25.90
C VAL A 77 15.84 1.90 -24.88
N ARG A 78 16.88 2.53 -24.30
CA ARG A 78 17.71 1.90 -23.27
C ARG A 78 17.13 2.15 -21.90
N PRO A 79 17.11 1.16 -21.01
CA PRO A 79 16.73 1.36 -19.62
C PRO A 79 17.72 2.33 -18.96
N VAL A 80 17.20 3.38 -18.31
CA VAL A 80 17.95 4.39 -17.57
C VAL A 80 17.66 4.34 -16.08
N GLY A 81 16.60 3.65 -15.69
CA GLY A 81 16.18 3.49 -14.29
C GLY A 81 15.03 2.52 -14.17
N ALA A 82 14.50 2.41 -12.96
CA ALA A 82 13.31 1.62 -12.66
C ALA A 82 12.48 2.24 -11.53
N GLU A 83 11.18 2.07 -11.59
CA GLU A 83 10.29 2.35 -10.47
C GLU A 83 10.11 1.09 -9.62
N ALA A 84 10.37 1.20 -8.31
CA ALA A 84 10.15 0.12 -7.35
C ALA A 84 8.68 0.12 -6.92
N LEU A 85 7.98 -0.96 -7.21
CA LEU A 85 6.56 -1.12 -7.00
C LEU A 85 6.30 -2.25 -5.99
N LEU A 86 5.77 -1.89 -4.83
CA LEU A 86 5.44 -2.86 -3.79
C LEU A 86 4.35 -3.82 -4.24
N ARG A 87 4.53 -5.10 -3.96
CA ARG A 87 3.60 -6.20 -4.23
C ARG A 87 3.41 -7.01 -2.97
N TRP A 88 2.17 -7.37 -2.68
CA TRP A 88 1.82 -8.27 -1.58
C TRP A 88 1.18 -9.53 -2.12
N HIS A 89 1.80 -10.66 -1.83
CA HIS A 89 1.29 -11.98 -2.17
C HIS A 89 0.96 -12.75 -0.89
N HIS A 90 -0.31 -12.80 -0.56
CA HIS A 90 -0.81 -13.52 0.61
C HIS A 90 -1.15 -14.97 0.22
N PRO A 91 -0.81 -15.99 1.04
CA PRO A 91 -1.01 -17.39 0.68
C PRO A 91 -2.47 -17.76 0.40
N GLU A 92 -3.42 -17.17 1.14
CA GLU A 92 -4.86 -17.46 0.99
C GLU A 92 -5.59 -16.41 0.13
N LEU A 93 -5.21 -15.15 0.23
CA LEU A 93 -5.89 -14.05 -0.48
C LEU A 93 -5.30 -13.80 -1.88
N GLY A 94 -4.20 -14.47 -2.22
CA GLY A 94 -3.50 -14.27 -3.48
C GLY A 94 -2.81 -12.90 -3.58
N ASN A 95 -2.76 -12.35 -4.78
CA ASN A 95 -2.16 -11.03 -5.00
C ASN A 95 -3.10 -9.94 -4.50
N VAL A 96 -2.70 -9.25 -3.44
CA VAL A 96 -3.42 -8.08 -2.90
C VAL A 96 -2.93 -6.83 -3.62
N ARG A 97 -3.85 -6.03 -4.12
CA ARG A 97 -3.53 -4.84 -4.92
C ARG A 97 -3.00 -3.70 -4.04
N PRO A 98 -2.00 -2.92 -4.53
CA PRO A 98 -1.47 -1.76 -3.78
C PRO A 98 -2.52 -0.72 -3.40
N ASP A 99 -3.47 -0.45 -4.30
CA ASP A 99 -4.58 0.49 -4.04
C ASP A 99 -5.57 -0.02 -2.97
N GLU A 100 -5.49 -1.30 -2.60
CA GLU A 100 -6.27 -1.90 -1.53
C GLU A 100 -5.53 -1.85 -0.18
N PHE A 101 -4.24 -2.19 -0.13
CA PHE A 101 -3.51 -2.31 1.14
C PHE A 101 -2.68 -1.06 1.53
N ILE A 102 -2.22 -0.23 0.60
CA ILE A 102 -1.47 0.99 0.94
C ILE A 102 -2.32 1.97 1.78
N PRO A 103 -3.59 2.28 1.42
CA PRO A 103 -4.44 3.10 2.27
C PRO A 103 -4.68 2.49 3.66
N LEU A 104 -4.77 1.16 3.76
CA LEU A 104 -4.87 0.47 5.05
C LEU A 104 -3.62 0.66 5.89
N ALA A 105 -2.44 0.52 5.28
CA ALA A 105 -1.16 0.75 5.94
C ALA A 105 -1.05 2.17 6.50
N GLU A 106 -1.52 3.16 5.75
CA GLU A 106 -1.57 4.55 6.20
C GLU A 106 -2.52 4.74 7.38
N GLU A 107 -3.72 4.17 7.32
CA GLU A 107 -4.72 4.31 8.38
C GLU A 107 -4.33 3.61 9.69
N CYS A 108 -3.74 2.42 9.61
CA CYS A 108 -3.32 1.65 10.78
C CYS A 108 -1.87 1.95 11.25
N GLY A 109 -1.20 2.95 10.64
CA GLY A 109 0.15 3.39 11.04
C GLY A 109 1.28 2.44 10.61
N MET A 110 1.02 1.52 9.71
CA MET A 110 2.03 0.57 9.20
C MET A 110 2.87 1.13 8.05
N ILE A 111 2.48 2.29 7.49
CA ILE A 111 3.11 2.82 6.28
C ILE A 111 4.60 3.11 6.47
N ALA A 112 5.01 3.65 7.61
CA ALA A 112 6.41 3.92 7.91
C ALA A 112 7.27 2.63 7.94
N LYS A 113 6.74 1.53 8.51
CA LYS A 113 7.42 0.23 8.53
C LYS A 113 7.54 -0.36 7.13
N LEU A 114 6.48 -0.25 6.33
CA LEU A 114 6.48 -0.69 4.93
C LEU A 114 7.45 0.14 4.08
N GLY A 115 7.44 1.46 4.23
CA GLY A 115 8.33 2.37 3.52
C GLY A 115 9.80 2.13 3.83
N ALA A 116 10.14 1.92 5.11
CA ALA A 116 11.49 1.55 5.52
C ALA A 116 11.94 0.23 4.85
N TRP A 117 11.08 -0.78 4.85
CA TRP A 117 11.35 -2.06 4.19
C TRP A 117 11.53 -1.87 2.67
N VAL A 118 10.63 -1.14 2.00
CA VAL A 118 10.72 -0.83 0.56
C VAL A 118 12.04 -0.15 0.23
N LEU A 119 12.40 0.86 1.01
CA LEU A 119 13.62 1.64 0.82
C LEU A 119 14.87 0.76 0.91
N HIS A 120 14.96 -0.10 1.92
CA HIS A 120 16.07 -1.04 2.08
C HIS A 120 16.14 -2.06 0.94
N GLN A 121 15.01 -2.62 0.51
CA GLN A 121 14.98 -3.56 -0.62
C GLN A 121 15.33 -2.88 -1.95
N ALA A 122 14.85 -1.66 -2.18
CA ALA A 122 15.18 -0.89 -3.38
C ALA A 122 16.68 -0.55 -3.44
N CYS A 123 17.25 -0.07 -2.33
CA CYS A 123 18.68 0.21 -2.23
C CYS A 123 19.52 -1.07 -2.39
N HIS A 124 19.10 -2.18 -1.81
CA HIS A 124 19.78 -3.47 -1.98
C HIS A 124 19.84 -3.89 -3.45
N GLN A 125 18.71 -3.85 -4.14
CA GLN A 125 18.66 -4.23 -5.56
C GLN A 125 19.44 -3.27 -6.44
N LEU A 126 19.34 -1.97 -6.20
CA LEU A 126 20.10 -0.94 -6.92
C LEU A 126 21.61 -1.11 -6.74
N SER A 127 22.07 -1.39 -5.52
CA SER A 127 23.47 -1.68 -5.23
C SER A 127 24.01 -2.85 -6.07
N ARG A 128 23.21 -3.91 -6.24
CA ARG A 128 23.57 -5.05 -7.11
C ARG A 128 23.70 -4.64 -8.56
N TRP A 129 22.72 -3.91 -9.11
CA TRP A 129 22.78 -3.44 -10.49
C TRP A 129 23.97 -2.55 -10.75
N LEU A 130 24.30 -1.64 -9.83
CA LEU A 130 25.48 -0.78 -9.95
C LEU A 130 26.78 -1.60 -9.90
N ALA A 131 26.85 -2.63 -9.05
CA ALA A 131 28.00 -3.54 -8.98
C ALA A 131 28.16 -4.38 -10.27
N ASP A 132 27.05 -4.73 -10.93
CA ASP A 132 27.03 -5.42 -12.23
C ASP A 132 27.34 -4.48 -13.41
N GLY A 133 27.65 -3.20 -13.15
CA GLY A 133 28.01 -2.21 -14.16
C GLY A 133 26.84 -1.52 -14.87
N HIS A 134 25.62 -1.68 -14.37
CA HIS A 134 24.46 -0.98 -14.91
C HIS A 134 24.39 0.46 -14.40
N ASP A 135 24.40 1.42 -15.31
CA ASP A 135 24.26 2.86 -14.99
C ASP A 135 22.78 3.27 -14.93
N VAL A 136 22.12 2.89 -13.81
CA VAL A 136 20.68 3.09 -13.59
C VAL A 136 20.39 3.78 -12.27
N TRP A 137 19.17 4.30 -12.14
CA TRP A 137 18.60 4.84 -10.91
C TRP A 137 17.30 4.10 -10.55
N VAL A 138 16.86 4.23 -9.30
CA VAL A 138 15.57 3.68 -8.84
C VAL A 138 14.76 4.77 -8.20
N SER A 139 13.46 4.85 -8.51
CA SER A 139 12.50 5.65 -7.76
C SER A 139 11.67 4.77 -6.85
N VAL A 140 11.34 5.31 -5.68
CA VAL A 140 10.41 4.72 -4.71
C VAL A 140 9.24 5.66 -4.46
N ASN A 141 8.05 5.11 -4.32
CA ASN A 141 6.86 5.88 -3.94
C ASN A 141 6.88 6.13 -2.43
N VAL A 142 6.61 7.35 -2.02
CA VAL A 142 6.62 7.79 -0.63
C VAL A 142 5.24 8.34 -0.26
N SER A 143 4.70 7.90 0.86
CA SER A 143 3.44 8.44 1.39
C SER A 143 3.62 9.87 1.90
N PRO A 144 2.60 10.75 1.74
CA PRO A 144 2.62 12.07 2.38
C PRO A 144 2.84 12.01 3.90
N ARG A 145 2.42 10.95 4.56
CA ARG A 145 2.64 10.76 6.00
C ARG A 145 4.10 10.56 6.34
N GLU A 146 4.83 9.81 5.51
CA GLU A 146 6.28 9.60 5.67
C GLU A 146 7.06 10.89 5.42
N LEU A 147 6.66 11.68 4.40
CA LEU A 147 7.30 12.96 4.11
C LEU A 147 7.14 14.00 5.23
N HIS A 148 6.14 13.87 6.08
CA HIS A 148 5.95 14.75 7.25
C HIS A 148 6.71 14.26 8.49
N ASP A 149 7.30 13.07 8.45
CA ASP A 149 8.10 12.52 9.55
C ASP A 149 9.52 13.10 9.49
N PRO A 150 9.97 13.82 10.51
CA PRO A 150 11.35 14.35 10.56
C PRO A 150 12.43 13.25 10.44
N GLU A 151 12.14 12.03 10.90
CA GLU A 151 13.07 10.90 10.87
C GLU A 151 13.20 10.29 9.46
N TYR A 152 12.33 10.65 8.52
CA TYR A 152 12.36 10.06 7.18
C TYR A 152 13.68 10.33 6.43
N VAL A 153 14.22 11.56 6.55
CA VAL A 153 15.52 11.92 5.94
C VAL A 153 16.66 11.09 6.52
N VAL A 154 16.62 10.81 7.83
CA VAL A 154 17.61 9.96 8.50
C VAL A 154 17.52 8.54 7.95
N LEU A 155 16.30 7.98 7.87
CA LEU A 155 16.03 6.66 7.30
C LEU A 155 16.58 6.51 5.88
N VAL A 156 16.31 7.47 5.00
CA VAL A 156 16.84 7.47 3.61
C VAL A 156 18.37 7.49 3.61
N THR A 157 18.96 8.35 4.44
CA THR A 157 20.41 8.49 4.52
C THR A 157 21.07 7.19 5.02
N GLU A 158 20.48 6.55 6.00
CA GLU A 158 20.94 5.26 6.56
C GLU A 158 20.82 4.13 5.55
N ALA A 159 19.70 4.03 4.83
CA ALA A 159 19.49 3.03 3.79
C ALA A 159 20.53 3.17 2.65
N LEU A 160 20.77 4.39 2.17
CA LEU A 160 21.76 4.67 1.16
C LEU A 160 23.18 4.27 1.61
N ARG A 161 23.55 4.61 2.85
CA ARG A 161 24.86 4.24 3.43
C ARG A 161 25.00 2.74 3.61
N ALA A 162 24.00 2.07 4.17
CA ALA A 162 24.00 0.63 4.41
C ALA A 162 24.23 -0.17 3.14
N HIS A 163 23.65 0.27 2.02
CA HIS A 163 23.77 -0.40 0.74
C HIS A 163 24.80 0.22 -0.22
N ARG A 164 25.53 1.25 0.23
CA ARG A 164 26.55 1.97 -0.57
C ARG A 164 26.00 2.53 -1.88
N VAL A 165 24.77 3.00 -1.85
CA VAL A 165 24.12 3.62 -3.01
C VAL A 165 24.40 5.12 -3.04
N PRO A 166 24.89 5.66 -4.17
CA PRO A 166 25.04 7.11 -4.32
C PRO A 166 23.67 7.81 -4.27
N PRO A 167 23.52 8.92 -3.52
CA PRO A 167 22.21 9.58 -3.35
C PRO A 167 21.51 9.99 -4.64
N GLN A 168 22.27 10.31 -5.69
CA GLN A 168 21.73 10.70 -7.01
C GLN A 168 21.14 9.51 -7.78
N ARG A 169 21.22 8.32 -7.27
CA ARG A 169 20.68 7.09 -7.89
C ARG A 169 19.34 6.63 -7.30
N LEU A 170 18.90 7.29 -6.23
CA LEU A 170 17.60 7.02 -5.61
C LEU A 170 16.70 8.24 -5.72
#